data_f40ecba58fce627198535fc98771257b
#
_entry.id   f40ecba58fce627198535fc98771257b
#
_cell.length_a   1.000
_cell.length_b   1.000
_cell.length_c   1.000
_cell.angle_alpha   90.00
_cell.angle_beta   90.00
_cell.angle_gamma   90.00
#
_symmetry.space_group_name_H-M   'P 1'
#
loop_
_entity.id
_entity.type
_entity.pdbx_description
1 polymer ?
#
loop_
_entity_poly.entity_id
_entity_poly.type
_entity_poly.pdbx_seq_one_letter_code
_entity_poly.pdbx_strand_id
1 'polypeptide(L)'
;MKYLNNIGFKAKKAFKKLNNISDKKVKSVLETYNKNLFLHKKQIIRENIKDLKNNNREYLKDRLILDNEKIENIRHSINEIIKFKNPIGKILAKWKRPSGINIKKISIPIGIIGVIYES
;
A
#
# COMPACT_ATOMS: atom_id res chain seq x y z
N MET A 1 8.52 19.33 15.60
CA MET A 1 8.30 19.74 14.19
C MET A 1 9.36 19.24 13.19
N LYS A 2 10.68 19.26 13.49
CA LYS A 2 11.72 18.76 12.54
C LYS A 2 11.52 17.32 12.04
N TYR A 3 11.05 16.41 12.89
CA TYR A 3 10.82 14.99 12.53
C TYR A 3 9.72 14.83 11.46
N LEU A 4 8.55 15.42 11.67
CA LEU A 4 7.43 15.34 10.71
C LEU A 4 7.76 15.99 9.37
N ASN A 5 8.46 17.14 9.41
CA ASN A 5 8.92 17.81 8.19
C ASN A 5 9.88 16.92 7.38
N ASN A 6 10.77 16.17 8.06
CA ASN A 6 11.69 15.24 7.40
C ASN A 6 10.94 14.07 6.75
N ILE A 7 9.92 13.51 7.44
CA ILE A 7 9.06 12.45 6.86
C ILE A 7 8.35 12.97 5.62
N GLY A 8 7.71 14.13 5.70
CA GLY A 8 7.01 14.75 4.57
C GLY A 8 7.95 15.02 3.39
N PHE A 9 9.16 15.51 3.64
CA PHE A 9 10.17 15.74 2.60
C PHE A 9 10.60 14.42 1.91
N LYS A 10 10.88 13.37 2.71
CA LYS A 10 11.23 12.04 2.18
C LYS A 10 10.09 11.45 1.36
N ALA A 11 8.85 11.55 1.82
CA ALA A 11 7.66 11.09 1.10
C ALA A 11 7.50 11.82 -0.24
N LYS A 12 7.69 13.15 -0.27
CA LYS A 12 7.65 13.94 -1.50
C LYS A 12 8.73 13.54 -2.51
N LYS A 13 9.94 13.26 -2.02
CA LYS A 13 11.04 12.77 -2.86
C LYS A 13 10.76 11.38 -3.43
N ALA A 14 10.19 10.48 -2.59
CA ALA A 14 9.78 9.15 -3.02
C ALA A 14 8.66 9.20 -4.06
N PHE A 15 7.63 10.03 -3.86
CA PHE A 15 6.54 10.21 -4.82
C PHE A 15 7.03 10.60 -6.21
N LYS A 16 7.96 11.55 -6.31
CA LYS A 16 8.55 11.95 -7.60
C LYS A 16 9.21 10.78 -8.34
N LYS A 17 9.85 9.84 -7.60
CA LYS A 17 10.47 8.65 -8.18
C LYS A 17 9.42 7.60 -8.59
N LEU A 18 8.35 7.45 -7.79
CA LEU A 18 7.28 6.47 -8.02
C LEU A 18 6.45 6.78 -9.27
N ASN A 19 6.34 8.04 -9.68
CA ASN A 19 5.60 8.43 -10.89
C ASN A 19 6.13 7.79 -12.19
N ASN A 20 7.39 7.36 -12.19
CA ASN A 20 8.06 6.75 -13.35
C ASN A 20 8.23 5.23 -13.24
N ILE A 21 7.58 4.60 -12.24
CA ILE A 21 7.70 3.15 -12.04
C ILE A 21 6.71 2.41 -12.91
N SER A 22 7.20 1.37 -13.63
CA SER A 22 6.35 0.52 -14.45
C SER A 22 5.43 -0.39 -13.61
N ASP A 23 4.27 -0.75 -14.16
CA ASP A 23 3.35 -1.72 -13.56
C ASP A 23 4.02 -3.06 -13.24
N LYS A 24 4.91 -3.51 -14.12
CA LYS A 24 5.71 -4.71 -13.91
C LYS A 24 6.53 -4.63 -12.63
N LYS A 25 7.14 -3.46 -12.36
CA LYS A 25 7.92 -3.25 -11.13
C LYS A 25 7.05 -3.23 -9.89
N VAL A 26 5.88 -2.57 -9.95
CA VAL A 26 4.92 -2.56 -8.83
C VAL A 26 4.47 -3.99 -8.51
N LYS A 27 4.07 -4.77 -9.51
CA LYS A 27 3.68 -6.17 -9.33
C LYS A 27 4.80 -7.01 -8.72
N SER A 28 6.03 -6.90 -9.25
CA SER A 28 7.20 -7.61 -8.73
C SER A 28 7.47 -7.31 -7.25
N VAL A 29 7.27 -6.06 -6.82
CA VAL A 29 7.41 -5.69 -5.40
C VAL A 29 6.33 -6.35 -4.54
N LEU A 30 5.07 -6.34 -4.98
CA LEU A 30 3.96 -6.97 -4.26
C LEU A 30 4.12 -8.49 -4.19
N GLU A 31 4.56 -9.14 -5.28
CA GLU A 31 4.87 -10.59 -5.32
C GLU A 31 6.00 -10.94 -4.34
N THR A 32 7.06 -10.12 -4.32
CA THR A 32 8.17 -10.28 -3.38
C THR A 32 7.70 -10.11 -1.93
N TYR A 33 6.85 -9.11 -1.68
CA TYR A 33 6.27 -8.88 -0.36
C TYR A 33 5.42 -10.07 0.10
N ASN A 34 4.53 -10.58 -0.77
CA ASN A 34 3.72 -11.76 -0.49
C ASN A 34 4.58 -13.00 -0.18
N LYS A 35 5.64 -13.22 -0.98
CA LYS A 35 6.60 -14.31 -0.75
C LYS A 35 7.30 -14.16 0.60
N ASN A 36 7.74 -12.97 0.97
CA ASN A 36 8.40 -12.72 2.25
C ASN A 36 7.45 -12.93 3.44
N LEU A 37 6.19 -12.56 3.35
CA LEU A 37 5.18 -12.88 4.38
C LEU A 37 5.08 -14.38 4.60
N PHE A 38 5.07 -15.18 3.55
CA PHE A 38 5.05 -16.63 3.65
C PHE A 38 6.32 -17.18 4.30
N LEU A 39 7.49 -16.76 3.84
CA LEU A 39 8.79 -17.26 4.34
C LEU A 39 9.01 -16.91 5.81
N HIS A 40 8.60 -15.72 6.23
CA HIS A 40 8.80 -15.22 7.59
C HIS A 40 7.58 -15.40 8.50
N LYS A 41 6.52 -16.09 8.04
CA LYS A 41 5.27 -16.27 8.77
C LYS A 41 5.47 -16.73 10.23
N LYS A 42 6.26 -17.77 10.42
CA LYS A 42 6.55 -18.31 11.76
C LYS A 42 7.25 -17.29 12.67
N GLN A 43 8.16 -16.51 12.11
CA GLN A 43 8.88 -15.47 12.85
C GLN A 43 7.94 -14.34 13.25
N ILE A 44 7.10 -13.88 12.33
CA ILE A 44 6.11 -12.81 12.57
C ILE A 44 5.16 -13.22 13.69
N ILE A 45 4.59 -14.43 13.64
CA ILE A 45 3.69 -14.95 14.68
C ILE A 45 4.41 -15.05 16.02
N ARG A 46 5.65 -15.53 16.05
CA ARG A 46 6.44 -15.63 17.28
C ARG A 46 6.66 -14.27 17.94
N GLU A 47 7.00 -13.24 17.16
CA GLU A 47 7.19 -11.88 17.69
C GLU A 47 5.83 -11.29 18.15
N ASN A 48 4.75 -11.51 17.40
CA ASN A 48 3.41 -11.08 17.81
C ASN A 48 2.96 -11.69 19.14
N ILE A 49 3.29 -12.96 19.40
CA ILE A 49 3.01 -13.59 20.70
C ILE A 49 3.72 -12.86 21.85
N LYS A 50 4.93 -12.34 21.64
CA LYS A 50 5.63 -11.56 22.66
C LYS A 50 4.92 -10.22 22.91
N ASP A 51 4.47 -9.55 21.85
CA ASP A 51 3.73 -8.30 21.94
C ASP A 51 2.42 -8.49 22.71
N LEU A 52 1.70 -9.59 22.43
CA LEU A 52 0.47 -9.93 23.14
C LEU A 52 0.70 -10.18 24.64
N LYS A 53 1.81 -10.80 25.02
CA LYS A 53 2.16 -11.03 26.43
C LYS A 53 2.49 -9.71 27.16
N ASN A 54 3.07 -8.75 26.45
CA ASN A 54 3.44 -7.46 27.01
C ASN A 54 2.29 -6.45 27.02
N ASN A 55 1.16 -6.79 26.38
CA ASN A 55 0.01 -5.89 26.30
C ASN A 55 -0.95 -6.12 27.49
N ASN A 56 -1.07 -5.11 28.34
CA ASN A 56 -1.97 -5.12 29.51
C ASN A 56 -3.43 -4.76 29.18
N ARG A 57 -3.73 -4.45 27.91
CA ARG A 57 -5.07 -4.03 27.47
C ARG A 57 -5.83 -5.21 26.89
N GLU A 58 -6.56 -5.96 27.73
CA GLU A 58 -7.31 -7.16 27.36
C GLU A 58 -8.23 -6.93 26.14
N TYR A 59 -8.92 -5.79 26.11
CA TYR A 59 -9.89 -5.42 25.05
C TYR A 59 -9.23 -5.18 23.65
N LEU A 60 -7.91 -5.04 23.58
CA LEU A 60 -7.18 -4.90 22.33
C LEU A 60 -6.58 -6.21 21.81
N LYS A 61 -6.54 -7.26 22.64
CA LYS A 61 -5.88 -8.53 22.27
C LYS A 61 -6.42 -9.11 20.99
N ASP A 62 -7.74 -9.16 20.81
CA ASP A 62 -8.37 -9.72 19.60
C ASP A 62 -7.96 -8.98 18.32
N ARG A 63 -7.72 -7.67 18.43
CA ARG A 63 -7.26 -6.84 17.30
C ARG A 63 -5.77 -7.03 17.02
N LEU A 64 -4.98 -7.35 18.04
CA LEU A 64 -3.53 -7.50 17.94
C LEU A 64 -3.10 -8.91 17.54
N ILE A 65 -3.92 -9.94 17.79
CA ILE A 65 -3.60 -11.32 17.44
C ILE A 65 -3.34 -11.44 15.94
N LEU A 66 -2.17 -11.95 15.60
CA LEU A 66 -1.78 -12.29 14.25
C LEU A 66 -1.43 -13.78 14.19
N ASP A 67 -2.35 -14.56 13.64
CA ASP A 67 -2.24 -16.00 13.46
C ASP A 67 -1.99 -16.41 12.01
N ASN A 68 -1.95 -17.71 11.75
CA ASN A 68 -1.75 -18.26 10.43
C ASN A 68 -2.84 -17.81 9.44
N GLU A 69 -4.09 -17.82 9.88
CA GLU A 69 -5.25 -17.47 9.05
C GLU A 69 -5.20 -15.99 8.66
N LYS A 70 -4.95 -15.11 9.60
CA LYS A 70 -4.84 -13.67 9.34
C LYS A 70 -3.69 -13.35 8.38
N ILE A 71 -2.55 -14.02 8.49
CA ILE A 71 -1.44 -13.83 7.54
C ILE A 71 -1.83 -14.34 6.14
N GLU A 72 -2.51 -15.49 6.03
CA GLU A 72 -2.98 -15.96 4.72
C GLU A 72 -4.04 -15.02 4.12
N ASN A 73 -4.92 -14.44 4.93
CA ASN A 73 -5.88 -13.45 4.48
C ASN A 73 -5.19 -12.17 3.96
N ILE A 74 -4.13 -11.70 4.62
CA ILE A 74 -3.30 -10.59 4.13
C ILE A 74 -2.67 -10.96 2.78
N ARG A 75 -2.11 -12.17 2.67
CA ARG A 75 -1.48 -12.65 1.43
C ARG A 75 -2.50 -12.77 0.29
N HIS A 76 -3.71 -13.24 0.59
CA HIS A 76 -4.81 -13.28 -0.37
C HIS A 76 -5.16 -11.87 -0.87
N SER A 77 -5.32 -10.92 0.04
CA SER A 77 -5.59 -9.51 -0.30
C SER A 77 -4.50 -8.92 -1.20
N ILE A 78 -3.22 -9.20 -0.93
CA ILE A 78 -2.11 -8.77 -1.80
C ILE A 78 -2.23 -9.38 -3.19
N ASN A 79 -2.59 -10.67 -3.30
CA ASN A 79 -2.80 -11.32 -4.60
C ASN A 79 -3.95 -10.70 -5.39
N GLU A 80 -5.03 -10.29 -4.73
CA GLU A 80 -6.13 -9.57 -5.40
C GLU A 80 -5.65 -8.19 -5.90
N ILE A 81 -4.86 -7.46 -5.11
CA ILE A 81 -4.30 -6.17 -5.52
C ILE A 81 -3.37 -6.33 -6.74
N ILE A 82 -2.58 -7.41 -6.82
CA ILE A 82 -1.70 -7.70 -7.96
C ILE A 82 -2.50 -7.86 -9.28
N LYS A 83 -3.75 -8.33 -9.21
CA LYS A 83 -4.61 -8.49 -10.38
C LYS A 83 -5.17 -7.16 -10.90
N PHE A 84 -5.17 -6.12 -10.09
CA PHE A 84 -5.72 -4.82 -10.50
C PHE A 84 -4.91 -4.23 -11.65
N LYS A 85 -5.65 -3.65 -12.62
CA LYS A 85 -5.04 -2.84 -13.66
C LYS A 85 -4.67 -1.48 -13.08
N ASN A 86 -3.46 -1.00 -13.39
CA ASN A 86 -3.06 0.33 -12.97
C ASN A 86 -4.09 1.37 -13.44
N PRO A 87 -4.67 2.16 -12.53
CA PRO A 87 -5.64 3.19 -12.91
C PRO A 87 -4.98 4.47 -13.45
N ILE A 88 -3.67 4.64 -13.27
CA ILE A 88 -2.95 5.89 -13.62
C ILE A 88 -2.76 5.98 -15.13
N GLY A 89 -2.92 7.20 -15.67
CA GLY A 89 -2.72 7.48 -17.10
C GLY A 89 -3.85 6.99 -18.02
N LYS A 90 -4.95 6.46 -17.47
CA LYS A 90 -6.09 6.05 -18.28
C LYS A 90 -6.89 7.24 -18.77
N ILE A 91 -7.31 7.20 -20.04
CA ILE A 91 -8.25 8.15 -20.60
C ILE A 91 -9.65 7.77 -20.10
N LEU A 92 -10.23 8.61 -19.23
CA LEU A 92 -11.56 8.43 -18.66
C LEU A 92 -12.66 8.97 -19.57
N ALA A 93 -12.35 10.02 -20.34
CA ALA A 93 -13.23 10.59 -21.34
C ALA A 93 -12.43 11.32 -22.41
N LYS A 94 -12.99 11.43 -23.60
CA LYS A 94 -12.40 12.16 -24.74
C LYS A 94 -13.52 12.83 -25.51
N TRP A 95 -13.35 14.12 -25.85
CA TRP A 95 -14.29 14.86 -26.67
C TRP A 95 -13.59 15.92 -27.48
N LYS A 96 -14.25 16.35 -28.58
CA LYS A 96 -13.80 17.42 -29.46
C LYS A 96 -14.70 18.61 -29.28
N ARG A 97 -14.15 19.79 -29.20
CA ARG A 97 -14.90 21.05 -29.14
C ARG A 97 -15.18 21.59 -30.56
N PRO A 98 -16.21 22.40 -30.77
CA PRO A 98 -16.47 23.05 -32.07
C PRO A 98 -15.27 23.84 -32.61
N SER A 99 -14.44 24.38 -31.72
CA SER A 99 -13.18 25.08 -32.06
C SER A 99 -12.07 24.15 -32.58
N GLY A 100 -12.30 22.83 -32.71
CA GLY A 100 -11.32 21.86 -33.18
C GLY A 100 -10.42 21.27 -32.06
N ILE A 101 -10.48 21.80 -30.84
CA ILE A 101 -9.64 21.32 -29.70
C ILE A 101 -10.09 19.93 -29.26
N ASN A 102 -9.13 19.00 -29.13
CA ASN A 102 -9.33 17.68 -28.55
C ASN A 102 -9.02 17.71 -27.05
N ILE A 103 -9.99 17.35 -26.22
CA ILE A 103 -9.86 17.30 -24.76
C ILE A 103 -9.85 15.84 -24.33
N LYS A 104 -8.95 15.51 -23.39
CA LYS A 104 -8.89 14.18 -22.75
C LYS A 104 -8.91 14.36 -21.23
N LYS A 105 -9.80 13.63 -20.55
CA LYS A 105 -9.78 13.49 -19.10
C LYS A 105 -8.92 12.26 -18.76
N ILE A 106 -7.80 12.47 -18.07
CA ILE A 106 -6.83 11.42 -17.75
C ILE A 106 -6.75 11.27 -16.23
N SER A 107 -6.71 10.04 -15.75
CA SER A 107 -6.47 9.74 -14.33
C SER A 107 -5.02 10.02 -13.95
N ILE A 108 -4.82 10.65 -12.80
CA ILE A 108 -3.50 10.99 -12.25
C ILE A 108 -3.35 10.39 -10.84
N PRO A 109 -2.12 10.22 -10.33
CA PRO A 109 -1.91 9.80 -8.94
C PRO A 109 -2.51 10.80 -7.96
N ILE A 110 -3.09 10.31 -6.86
CA ILE A 110 -3.61 11.16 -5.77
C ILE A 110 -2.49 12.00 -5.14
N GLY A 111 -1.29 11.44 -5.06
CA GLY A 111 -0.14 12.09 -4.43
C GLY A 111 0.33 11.34 -3.18
N ILE A 112 0.68 12.09 -2.14
CA ILE A 112 1.13 11.55 -0.87
C ILE A 112 -0.07 11.45 0.07
N ILE A 113 -0.24 10.29 0.68
CA ILE A 113 -1.30 10.02 1.65
C ILE A 113 -0.66 9.86 3.03
N GLY A 114 -1.18 10.57 4.02
CA GLY A 114 -0.88 10.35 5.42
C GLY A 114 -1.92 9.41 6.03
N VAL A 115 -1.46 8.36 6.71
CA VAL A 115 -2.33 7.44 7.45
C VAL A 115 -2.02 7.58 8.93
N ILE A 116 -3.03 7.86 9.74
CA ILE A 116 -2.95 7.88 11.19
C ILE A 116 -3.74 6.68 11.69
N TYR A 117 -3.10 5.82 12.46
CA TYR A 117 -3.73 4.63 13.02
C TYR A 117 -3.32 4.46 14.48
N GLU A 118 -4.18 3.84 15.25
CA GLU A 118 -3.90 3.42 16.62
C GLU A 118 -3.27 2.02 16.61
N SER A 119 -2.19 1.86 17.35
CA SER A 119 -1.46 0.59 17.53
C SER A 119 -1.49 0.14 18.98
#